data_e333ebe3e5dca3c2c38d827031af4959
#
_entry.id   e333ebe3e5dca3c2c38d827031af4959
#
_cell.length_a   1.000
_cell.length_b   1.000
_cell.length_c   1.000
_cell.angle_alpha   90.00
_cell.angle_beta   90.00
_cell.angle_gamma   90.00
#
_symmetry.space_group_name_H-M   'P 1'
#
loop_
_entity.id
_entity.type
_entity.pdbx_description
1 polymer ?
#
loop_
_entity_poly.entity_id
_entity_poly.type
_entity_poly.pdbx_seq_one_letter_code
_entity_poly.pdbx_strand_id
1 'polypeptide(L)'
;MALLRHIRDNAATVVAAALIACGLVASFVLFRPRVPANAQMVARIHDGNGRTYELPLSKDGSLTVETSLGTNVIAVRDGAAFMAEADCPKGDCLRQHAISAHGQQLICLPHQLWVEVVEAGAPDGELDVTAVTATDGIDLQSR
;
A
#
# COMPACT_ATOMS: atom_id res chain seq x y z
N MET A 1 -7.75 47.58 -19.68
CA MET A 1 -8.30 48.28 -18.49
C MET A 1 -9.60 47.65 -17.90
N ALA A 2 -10.38 46.92 -18.69
CA ALA A 2 -11.62 46.24 -18.21
C ALA A 2 -11.35 45.14 -17.18
N LEU A 3 -10.29 44.32 -17.34
CA LEU A 3 -9.92 43.22 -16.46
C LEU A 3 -9.57 43.67 -15.04
N LEU A 4 -8.86 44.78 -14.90
CA LEU A 4 -8.49 45.37 -13.60
C LEU A 4 -9.70 45.96 -12.83
N ARG A 5 -10.72 46.44 -13.52
CA ARG A 5 -11.98 46.87 -12.89
C ARG A 5 -12.76 45.67 -12.34
N HIS A 6 -12.87 44.60 -13.11
CA HIS A 6 -13.59 43.38 -12.71
C HIS A 6 -12.95 42.70 -11.49
N ILE A 7 -11.63 42.72 -11.37
CA ILE A 7 -10.90 42.21 -10.20
C ILE A 7 -11.17 43.06 -8.96
N ARG A 8 -11.29 44.39 -9.10
CA ARG A 8 -11.55 45.29 -7.96
C ARG A 8 -12.98 45.17 -7.45
N ASP A 9 -13.94 44.98 -8.35
CA ASP A 9 -15.37 44.91 -7.99
C ASP A 9 -15.71 43.55 -7.35
N ASN A 10 -14.84 42.53 -7.57
CA ASN A 10 -14.97 41.18 -6.98
C ASN A 10 -13.79 40.80 -6.05
N ALA A 11 -13.15 41.80 -5.44
CA ALA A 11 -11.98 41.58 -4.58
C ALA A 11 -12.22 40.54 -3.47
N ALA A 12 -13.38 40.54 -2.87
CA ALA A 12 -13.78 39.58 -1.84
C ALA A 12 -13.84 38.15 -2.39
N THR A 13 -14.36 37.96 -3.60
CA THR A 13 -14.47 36.64 -4.27
C THR A 13 -13.09 36.11 -4.67
N VAL A 14 -12.21 36.98 -5.16
CA VAL A 14 -10.84 36.62 -5.53
C VAL A 14 -10.05 36.21 -4.31
N VAL A 15 -10.16 36.94 -3.20
CA VAL A 15 -9.50 36.61 -1.93
C VAL A 15 -10.03 35.28 -1.38
N ALA A 16 -11.35 35.07 -1.39
CA ALA A 16 -11.93 33.81 -0.94
C ALA A 16 -11.45 32.61 -1.79
N ALA A 17 -11.43 32.74 -3.11
CA ALA A 17 -10.93 31.72 -4.01
C ALA A 17 -9.44 31.41 -3.77
N ALA A 18 -8.61 32.43 -3.54
CA ALA A 18 -7.20 32.27 -3.23
C ALA A 18 -6.98 31.54 -1.90
N LEU A 19 -7.77 31.83 -0.87
CA LEU A 19 -7.69 31.16 0.43
C LEU A 19 -8.11 29.70 0.34
N ILE A 20 -9.15 29.39 -0.42
CA ILE A 20 -9.59 28.00 -0.66
C ILE A 20 -8.51 27.24 -1.43
N ALA A 21 -7.96 27.81 -2.49
CA ALA A 21 -6.88 27.18 -3.26
C ALA A 21 -5.64 26.93 -2.40
N CYS A 22 -5.24 27.91 -1.57
CA CYS A 22 -4.13 27.76 -0.64
C CYS A 22 -4.39 26.67 0.40
N GLY A 23 -5.61 26.59 0.95
CA GLY A 23 -6.03 25.56 1.89
C GLY A 23 -5.99 24.16 1.26
N LEU A 24 -6.44 24.00 0.00
CA LEU A 24 -6.39 22.72 -0.72
C LEU A 24 -4.95 22.29 -1.00
N VAL A 25 -4.09 23.22 -1.41
CA VAL A 25 -2.66 22.94 -1.63
C VAL A 25 -1.97 22.56 -0.33
N ALA A 26 -2.22 23.30 0.75
CA ALA A 26 -1.66 23.01 2.06
C ALA A 26 -2.14 21.62 2.56
N SER A 27 -3.43 21.33 2.42
CA SER A 27 -3.99 20.02 2.76
C SER A 27 -3.31 18.90 1.96
N PHE A 28 -3.18 19.08 0.65
CA PHE A 28 -2.53 18.08 -0.22
C PHE A 28 -1.06 17.85 0.13
N VAL A 29 -0.32 18.90 0.51
CA VAL A 29 1.09 18.79 0.92
C VAL A 29 1.23 18.14 2.29
N LEU A 30 0.35 18.49 3.25
CA LEU A 30 0.40 17.96 4.62
C LEU A 30 -0.05 16.50 4.72
N PHE A 31 -1.02 16.10 3.88
CA PHE A 31 -1.55 14.73 3.85
C PHE A 31 -0.81 13.79 2.90
N ARG A 32 0.26 14.22 2.23
CA ARG A 32 1.10 13.29 1.50
C ARG A 32 1.78 12.34 2.48
N PRO A 33 1.64 11.01 2.32
CA PRO A 33 2.43 10.06 3.10
C PRO A 33 3.92 10.37 2.83
N ARG A 34 4.62 10.75 3.87
CA ARG A 34 6.08 10.94 3.79
C ARG A 34 6.72 9.57 3.90
N VAL A 35 7.00 8.95 2.76
CA VAL A 35 7.94 7.83 2.71
C VAL A 35 9.33 8.47 2.89
N PRO A 36 10.10 8.12 3.93
CA PRO A 36 11.44 8.65 4.08
C PRO A 36 12.26 8.30 2.84
N ALA A 37 12.99 9.27 2.30
CA ALA A 37 13.76 9.11 1.06
C ALA A 37 14.86 8.03 1.15
N ASN A 38 15.14 7.52 2.34
CA ASN A 38 16.07 6.42 2.64
C ASN A 38 15.38 5.10 2.99
N ALA A 39 14.05 5.02 2.93
CA ALA A 39 13.37 3.77 3.18
C ALA A 39 13.67 2.79 2.06
N GLN A 40 14.35 1.72 2.39
CA GLN A 40 14.58 0.62 1.46
C GLN A 40 13.29 -0.18 1.36
N MET A 41 12.61 -0.08 0.22
CA MET A 41 11.38 -0.82 -0.01
C MET A 41 11.68 -2.29 -0.26
N VAL A 42 10.90 -3.16 0.33
CA VAL A 42 10.96 -4.60 0.16
C VAL A 42 9.59 -5.16 -0.23
N ALA A 43 9.60 -6.19 -1.03
CA ALA A 43 8.45 -7.06 -1.20
C ALA A 43 8.48 -8.08 -0.06
N ARG A 44 7.55 -7.95 0.88
CA ARG A 44 7.38 -8.87 2.00
C ARG A 44 6.38 -9.93 1.59
N ILE A 45 6.78 -11.19 1.67
CA ILE A 45 6.04 -12.35 1.23
C ILE A 45 5.62 -13.13 2.46
N HIS A 46 4.32 -13.36 2.61
CA HIS A 46 3.75 -14.18 3.67
C HIS A 46 3.21 -15.46 3.07
N ASP A 47 3.64 -16.59 3.58
CA ASP A 47 3.08 -17.89 3.20
C ASP A 47 1.95 -18.31 4.17
N GLY A 48 1.08 -19.21 3.72
CA GLY A 48 -0.03 -19.72 4.53
C GLY A 48 0.40 -20.51 5.78
N ASN A 49 1.70 -20.76 5.96
CA ASN A 49 2.28 -21.45 7.11
C ASN A 49 2.82 -20.48 8.17
N GLY A 50 2.63 -19.16 7.98
CA GLY A 50 3.09 -18.13 8.90
C GLY A 50 4.57 -17.77 8.77
N ARG A 51 5.23 -18.12 7.65
CA ARG A 51 6.59 -17.69 7.37
C ARG A 51 6.56 -16.40 6.58
N THR A 52 7.52 -15.52 6.86
CA THR A 52 7.68 -14.26 6.18
C THR A 52 9.06 -14.20 5.53
N TYR A 53 9.11 -13.71 4.29
CA TYR A 53 10.34 -13.50 3.53
C TYR A 53 10.37 -12.08 2.99
N GLU A 54 11.55 -11.54 2.73
CA GLU A 54 11.72 -10.21 2.16
C GLU A 54 12.62 -10.24 0.92
N LEU A 55 12.17 -9.59 -0.15
CA LEU A 55 12.95 -9.33 -1.36
C LEU A 55 13.12 -7.82 -1.53
N PRO A 56 14.35 -7.28 -1.52
CA PRO A 56 14.57 -5.86 -1.73
C PRO A 56 14.17 -5.46 -3.17
N LEU A 57 13.36 -4.41 -3.30
CA LEU A 57 12.98 -3.89 -4.62
C LEU A 57 14.15 -3.22 -5.36
N SER A 58 15.21 -2.86 -4.66
CA SER A 58 16.40 -2.23 -5.23
C SER A 58 17.30 -3.18 -6.03
N LYS A 59 17.04 -4.50 -5.98
CA LYS A 59 17.86 -5.52 -6.62
C LYS A 59 16.99 -6.57 -7.31
N ASP A 60 17.25 -6.82 -8.58
CA ASP A 60 16.61 -7.89 -9.32
C ASP A 60 16.91 -9.26 -8.69
N GLY A 61 15.89 -10.07 -8.57
CA GLY A 61 16.00 -11.40 -7.95
C GLY A 61 14.67 -12.14 -7.95
N SER A 62 14.68 -13.36 -7.48
CA SER A 62 13.47 -14.17 -7.33
C SER A 62 13.55 -15.06 -6.11
N LEU A 63 12.39 -15.42 -5.58
CA LEU A 63 12.22 -16.36 -4.48
C LEU A 63 11.13 -17.36 -4.85
N THR A 64 11.46 -18.65 -4.70
CA THR A 64 10.47 -19.73 -4.79
C THR A 64 9.93 -20.03 -3.40
N VAL A 65 8.63 -19.98 -3.24
CA VAL A 65 7.91 -20.32 -2.02
C VAL A 65 7.11 -21.58 -2.26
N GLU A 66 7.50 -22.66 -1.59
CA GLU A 66 6.81 -23.95 -1.63
C GLU A 66 6.01 -24.14 -0.35
N THR A 67 4.74 -24.46 -0.50
CA THR A 67 3.82 -24.78 0.59
C THR A 67 3.15 -26.12 0.33
N SER A 68 2.42 -26.64 1.30
CA SER A 68 1.58 -27.84 1.10
C SER A 68 0.45 -27.62 0.08
N LEU A 69 0.16 -26.36 -0.30
CA LEU A 69 -0.92 -25.97 -1.20
C LEU A 69 -0.43 -25.74 -2.64
N GLY A 70 0.88 -25.62 -2.84
CA GLY A 70 1.49 -25.39 -4.14
C GLY A 70 2.72 -24.48 -4.09
N THR A 71 3.21 -24.12 -5.26
CA THR A 71 4.44 -23.37 -5.48
C THR A 71 4.15 -22.02 -6.12
N ASN A 72 4.80 -20.96 -5.62
CA ASN A 72 4.82 -19.64 -6.23
C ASN A 72 6.25 -19.16 -6.40
N VAL A 73 6.55 -18.52 -7.51
CA VAL A 73 7.79 -17.78 -7.74
C VAL A 73 7.48 -16.30 -7.78
N ILE A 74 8.02 -15.57 -6.82
CA ILE A 74 7.93 -14.12 -6.77
C ILE A 74 9.24 -13.54 -7.30
N ALA A 75 9.18 -12.63 -8.25
CA ALA A 75 10.35 -11.97 -8.81
C ALA A 75 10.30 -10.47 -8.64
N VAL A 76 11.48 -9.88 -8.49
CA VAL A 76 11.70 -8.42 -8.54
C VAL A 76 12.48 -8.11 -9.80
N ARG A 77 12.01 -7.16 -10.59
CA ARG A 77 12.69 -6.62 -11.76
C ARG A 77 12.38 -5.13 -11.91
N ASP A 78 13.39 -4.34 -12.20
CA ASP A 78 13.25 -2.89 -12.41
C ASP A 78 12.50 -2.18 -11.26
N GLY A 79 12.74 -2.58 -10.01
CA GLY A 79 12.12 -1.98 -8.83
C GLY A 79 10.67 -2.39 -8.57
N ALA A 80 10.16 -3.40 -9.24
CA ALA A 80 8.80 -3.89 -9.05
C ALA A 80 8.77 -5.40 -8.79
N ALA A 81 7.90 -5.84 -7.88
CA ALA A 81 7.67 -7.23 -7.58
C ALA A 81 6.43 -7.75 -8.34
N PHE A 82 6.49 -8.98 -8.80
CA PHE A 82 5.40 -9.65 -9.50
C PHE A 82 5.42 -11.16 -9.29
N MET A 83 4.28 -11.80 -9.52
CA MET A 83 4.17 -13.25 -9.53
C MET A 83 4.69 -13.78 -10.87
N ALA A 84 5.88 -14.39 -10.85
CA ALA A 84 6.52 -14.90 -12.08
C ALA A 84 5.97 -16.26 -12.50
N GLU A 85 5.80 -17.16 -11.52
CA GLU A 85 5.28 -18.51 -11.75
C GLU A 85 4.36 -18.93 -10.60
N ALA A 86 3.38 -19.75 -10.90
CA ALA A 86 2.53 -20.39 -9.90
C ALA A 86 1.83 -21.59 -10.52
N ASP A 87 1.69 -22.66 -9.76
CA ASP A 87 0.94 -23.86 -10.17
C ASP A 87 -0.53 -23.86 -9.70
N CYS A 88 -1.04 -22.67 -9.30
CA CYS A 88 -2.43 -22.53 -8.90
C CYS A 88 -3.41 -22.79 -10.07
N PRO A 89 -4.56 -23.44 -9.83
CA PRO A 89 -5.41 -24.02 -10.88
C PRO A 89 -5.92 -23.03 -11.94
N LYS A 90 -6.11 -21.75 -11.59
CA LYS A 90 -6.63 -20.71 -12.51
C LYS A 90 -5.56 -19.75 -13.02
N GLY A 91 -4.39 -19.68 -12.40
CA GLY A 91 -3.34 -18.74 -12.75
C GLY A 91 -3.72 -17.26 -12.59
N ASP A 92 -4.75 -16.96 -11.79
CA ASP A 92 -5.22 -15.57 -11.60
C ASP A 92 -4.15 -14.70 -10.95
N CYS A 93 -3.32 -15.28 -10.10
CA CYS A 93 -2.21 -14.60 -9.45
C CYS A 93 -1.14 -14.11 -10.45
N LEU A 94 -0.95 -14.80 -11.57
CA LEU A 94 0.00 -14.43 -12.62
C LEU A 94 -0.47 -13.24 -13.47
N ARG A 95 -1.76 -12.91 -13.43
CA ARG A 95 -2.36 -11.80 -14.19
C ARG A 95 -2.43 -10.51 -13.42
N GLN A 96 -2.00 -10.50 -12.16
CA GLN A 96 -1.94 -9.29 -11.35
C GLN A 96 -0.83 -8.37 -11.85
N HIS A 97 -1.03 -7.07 -11.74
CA HIS A 97 -0.02 -6.07 -12.10
C HIS A 97 1.16 -6.14 -11.13
N ALA A 98 2.35 -5.85 -11.61
CA ALA A 98 3.52 -5.69 -10.76
C ALA A 98 3.32 -4.56 -9.74
N ILE A 99 3.88 -4.72 -8.54
CA ILE A 99 3.75 -3.81 -7.42
C ILE A 99 5.10 -3.17 -7.08
N SER A 100 5.13 -1.87 -6.79
CA SER A 100 6.35 -1.13 -6.46
C SER A 100 6.16 -0.05 -5.41
N ALA A 101 4.92 0.32 -5.11
CA ALA A 101 4.60 1.37 -4.14
C ALA A 101 4.14 0.78 -2.81
N HIS A 102 4.48 1.46 -1.71
CA HIS A 102 4.07 1.08 -0.36
C HIS A 102 2.57 0.78 -0.27
N GLY A 103 2.23 -0.33 0.37
CA GLY A 103 0.85 -0.80 0.57
C GLY A 103 0.22 -1.51 -0.62
N GLN A 104 0.90 -1.63 -1.76
CA GLN A 104 0.42 -2.48 -2.86
C GLN A 104 0.64 -3.95 -2.52
N GLN A 105 -0.27 -4.80 -3.01
CA GLN A 105 -0.27 -6.23 -2.69
C GLN A 105 -0.52 -7.11 -3.92
N LEU A 106 0.08 -8.31 -3.89
CA LEU A 106 -0.23 -9.45 -4.76
C LEU A 106 -0.78 -10.59 -3.91
N ILE A 107 -1.79 -11.30 -4.40
CA ILE A 107 -2.44 -12.34 -3.61
C ILE A 107 -2.60 -13.61 -4.45
N CYS A 108 -2.21 -14.75 -3.89
CA CYS A 108 -2.55 -16.08 -4.39
C CYS A 108 -3.42 -16.80 -3.36
N LEU A 109 -4.74 -16.69 -3.51
CA LEU A 109 -5.70 -17.29 -2.57
C LEU A 109 -5.60 -18.82 -2.51
N PRO A 110 -5.45 -19.57 -3.63
CA PRO A 110 -5.32 -21.03 -3.56
C PRO A 110 -4.13 -21.50 -2.72
N HIS A 111 -3.02 -20.77 -2.76
CA HIS A 111 -1.81 -21.11 -2.00
C HIS A 111 -1.69 -20.37 -0.67
N GLN A 112 -2.70 -19.52 -0.31
CA GLN A 112 -2.70 -18.71 0.90
C GLN A 112 -1.44 -17.85 1.03
N LEU A 113 -0.97 -17.32 -0.09
CA LEU A 113 0.24 -16.50 -0.17
C LEU A 113 -0.15 -15.07 -0.55
N TRP A 114 0.45 -14.10 0.13
CA TRP A 114 0.35 -12.70 -0.28
C TRP A 114 1.71 -12.01 -0.18
N VAL A 115 1.88 -11.01 -1.00
CA VAL A 115 3.08 -10.18 -1.07
C VAL A 115 2.65 -8.74 -0.92
N GLU A 116 3.32 -7.99 -0.08
CA GLU A 116 3.09 -6.56 0.10
C GLU A 116 4.38 -5.77 -0.02
N VAL A 117 4.27 -4.53 -0.48
CA VAL A 117 5.40 -3.60 -0.52
C VAL A 117 5.41 -2.77 0.75
N VAL A 118 6.47 -2.93 1.55
CA VAL A 118 6.67 -2.23 2.82
C VAL A 118 8.08 -1.67 2.93
N GLU A 119 8.33 -0.88 3.96
CA GLU A 119 9.68 -0.46 4.32
C GLU A 119 10.43 -1.62 4.98
N ALA A 120 11.71 -1.80 4.67
CA ALA A 120 12.54 -2.81 5.31
C ALA A 120 12.55 -2.60 6.82
N GLY A 121 12.29 -3.69 7.58
CA GLY A 121 12.23 -3.65 9.04
C GLY A 121 10.96 -3.02 9.61
N ALA A 122 9.96 -2.70 8.78
CA ALA A 122 8.64 -2.37 9.30
C ALA A 122 8.08 -3.58 10.08
N PRO A 123 7.45 -3.37 11.24
CA PRO A 123 6.78 -4.46 11.94
C PRO A 123 5.75 -5.09 11.00
N ASP A 124 5.63 -6.41 11.05
CA ASP A 124 4.55 -7.10 10.36
C ASP A 124 3.26 -6.41 10.79
N GLY A 125 2.42 -6.03 9.82
CA GLY A 125 1.20 -5.26 10.09
C GLY A 125 0.20 -6.07 10.91
N GLU A 126 0.56 -6.29 12.16
CA GLU A 126 -0.37 -6.63 13.22
C GLU A 126 -1.23 -5.39 13.39
N LEU A 127 -2.43 -5.45 12.81
CA LEU A 127 -3.49 -4.56 13.22
C LEU A 127 -3.54 -4.67 14.74
N ASP A 128 -3.04 -3.65 15.43
CA ASP A 128 -3.14 -3.57 16.88
C ASP A 128 -4.63 -3.52 17.25
N VAL A 129 -5.23 -4.70 17.34
CA VAL A 129 -6.63 -4.90 17.74
C VAL A 129 -6.83 -4.44 19.19
N THR A 130 -5.74 -4.19 19.93
CA THR A 130 -5.79 -3.64 21.27
C THR A 130 -6.29 -2.20 21.31
N ALA A 131 -6.18 -1.45 20.22
CA ALA A 131 -6.75 -0.10 20.14
C ALA A 131 -8.29 -0.08 19.98
N VAL A 132 -8.92 -1.18 19.59
CA VAL A 132 -10.37 -1.27 19.37
C VAL A 132 -11.12 -1.68 20.63
N THR A 133 -10.45 -2.25 21.63
CA THR A 133 -11.09 -2.72 22.87
C THR A 133 -11.30 -1.64 23.94
N ALA A 134 -10.90 -0.38 23.67
CA ALA A 134 -11.03 0.71 24.64
C ALA A 134 -12.33 1.55 24.49
N THR A 135 -13.20 1.28 23.52
CA THR A 135 -14.42 2.06 23.36
C THR A 135 -15.54 1.16 22.83
N ASP A 136 -16.26 0.64 23.71
CA ASP A 136 -17.68 0.29 23.73
C ASP A 136 -17.93 -1.14 24.24
N GLY A 137 -18.45 -1.20 25.47
CA GLY A 137 -18.99 -2.42 26.01
C GLY A 137 -20.19 -2.89 25.20
N ILE A 138 -19.97 -3.83 24.28
CA ILE A 138 -21.06 -4.64 23.74
C ILE A 138 -21.21 -5.85 24.66
N ASP A 139 -22.15 -5.71 25.55
CA ASP A 139 -22.64 -6.78 26.45
C ASP A 139 -23.34 -7.83 25.59
N LEU A 140 -22.64 -8.89 25.25
CA LEU A 140 -23.24 -10.11 24.68
C LEU A 140 -23.73 -11.00 25.80
N GLN A 141 -24.83 -10.61 26.43
CA GLN A 141 -25.56 -11.54 27.27
C GLN A 141 -26.31 -12.54 26.41
N SER A 142 -25.90 -13.77 26.59
CA SER A 142 -26.50 -15.02 26.13
C SER A 142 -28.01 -15.14 26.35
N ARG A 143 -28.69 -15.58 25.34
CA ARG A 143 -29.90 -16.45 25.46
C ARG A 143 -29.85 -17.52 24.41
#